data_72a010617323394a1ca1e812b7f8d97d
#
_entry.id   72a010617323394a1ca1e812b7f8d97d
#
_cell.length_a   1.000
_cell.length_b   1.000
_cell.length_c   1.000
_cell.angle_alpha   90.00
_cell.angle_beta   90.00
_cell.angle_gamma   90.00
#
_symmetry.space_group_name_H-M   'P 1'
#
loop_
_entity.id
_entity.type
_entity.pdbx_description
1 polymer ?
#
loop_
_entity_poly.entity_id
_entity_poly.type
_entity_poly.pdbx_seq_one_letter_code
_entity_poly.pdbx_strand_id
1 'polypeptide(L)'
;MNSLFIDPKLNDQAIRKALYDGQLLVFSPTPSSLELCRLAHSLSVEAFAPIDPKTAQHELPVEKYVSILEGLKPKFIHHPKAKDLIPSLLKELGCDLKRTYFDVPRLRTSTSDNYLTTGIAYAFHPHRDTWYSAPQCQINWWIPVYDITPENGLAFHLRYWDKALKNSSRNYNYYRWNAEGRKSAAKQIGKDTREQPKPQEPVELDPQLRVIAPPGGIIAFSGAHLHSSVPNTSGYTRFSIDFRTVNADDVANGIGAPNLDSECTGTTLRDYLRCVDRSHIPDSLIAKYETEVPAEGVLVYEPTAKA
;
A
#
# COMPACT_ATOMS: atom_id res chain seq x y z
N MET A 1 -10.76 -21.65 -2.20
CA MET A 1 -12.00 -20.89 -2.48
C MET A 1 -11.78 -19.50 -1.89
N ASN A 2 -11.73 -18.48 -2.72
CA ASN A 2 -11.52 -17.12 -2.24
C ASN A 2 -12.84 -16.56 -1.70
N SER A 3 -12.82 -16.04 -0.48
CA SER A 3 -13.99 -15.52 0.22
C SER A 3 -13.69 -14.12 0.76
N LEU A 4 -14.72 -13.31 0.86
CA LEU A 4 -14.66 -12.01 1.51
C LEU A 4 -15.44 -12.11 2.83
N PHE A 5 -14.83 -11.66 3.92
CA PHE A 5 -15.46 -11.61 5.24
C PHE A 5 -15.57 -10.18 5.73
N ILE A 6 -16.72 -9.84 6.31
CA ILE A 6 -17.00 -8.52 6.87
C ILE A 6 -17.02 -8.65 8.39
N ASP A 7 -16.27 -7.81 9.08
CA ASP A 7 -16.11 -7.77 10.55
C ASP A 7 -15.87 -9.15 11.19
N PRO A 8 -14.93 -9.95 10.65
CA PRO A 8 -14.69 -11.27 11.19
C PRO A 8 -14.11 -11.19 12.60
N LYS A 9 -14.63 -12.06 13.49
CA LYS A 9 -14.14 -12.18 14.87
C LYS A 9 -12.98 -13.19 14.91
N LEU A 10 -11.81 -12.76 14.47
CA LEU A 10 -10.61 -13.58 14.37
C LEU A 10 -9.51 -13.03 15.29
N ASN A 11 -8.66 -13.91 15.81
CA ASN A 11 -7.42 -13.52 16.47
C ASN A 11 -6.31 -13.27 15.41
N ASP A 12 -5.18 -12.71 15.85
CA ASP A 12 -4.04 -12.36 14.99
C ASP A 12 -3.61 -13.49 14.05
N GLN A 13 -3.42 -14.70 14.59
CA GLN A 13 -2.99 -15.86 13.79
C GLN A 13 -4.05 -16.26 12.74
N ALA A 14 -5.33 -16.23 13.12
CA ALA A 14 -6.41 -16.57 12.21
C ALA A 14 -6.59 -15.50 11.11
N ILE A 15 -6.42 -14.21 11.44
CA ILE A 15 -6.38 -13.11 10.45
C ILE A 15 -5.28 -13.39 9.41
N ARG A 16 -4.05 -13.61 9.86
CA ARG A 16 -2.91 -13.85 8.96
C ARG A 16 -3.11 -15.08 8.10
N LYS A 17 -3.54 -16.20 8.72
CA LYS A 17 -3.82 -17.43 7.98
C LYS A 17 -4.89 -17.23 6.92
N ALA A 18 -6.00 -16.57 7.25
CA ALA A 18 -7.07 -16.28 6.30
C ALA A 18 -6.57 -15.49 5.09
N LEU A 19 -5.75 -14.46 5.33
CA LEU A 19 -5.16 -13.63 4.27
C LEU A 19 -4.15 -14.42 3.42
N TYR A 20 -3.33 -15.28 4.03
CA TYR A 20 -2.38 -16.14 3.30
C TYR A 20 -3.08 -17.25 2.51
N ASP A 21 -4.30 -17.62 2.90
CA ASP A 21 -5.16 -18.56 2.16
C ASP A 21 -5.98 -17.85 1.04
N GLY A 22 -5.76 -16.55 0.79
CA GLY A 22 -6.39 -15.80 -0.29
C GLY A 22 -7.76 -15.20 0.06
N GLN A 23 -8.09 -15.10 1.32
CA GLN A 23 -9.31 -14.43 1.75
C GLN A 23 -9.09 -12.91 1.79
N LEU A 24 -10.18 -12.15 1.62
CA LEU A 24 -10.22 -10.70 1.80
C LEU A 24 -10.99 -10.41 3.08
N LEU A 25 -10.45 -9.53 3.93
CA LEU A 25 -11.12 -9.12 5.16
C LEU A 25 -11.48 -7.64 5.06
N VAL A 26 -12.72 -7.31 5.39
CA VAL A 26 -13.22 -5.94 5.44
C VAL A 26 -13.66 -5.67 6.86
N PHE A 27 -13.18 -4.57 7.43
CA PHE A 27 -13.56 -4.15 8.77
C PHE A 27 -14.28 -2.81 8.72
N SER A 28 -15.29 -2.68 9.57
CA SER A 28 -15.95 -1.40 9.82
C SER A 28 -14.96 -0.37 10.38
N PRO A 29 -15.24 0.94 10.21
CA PRO A 29 -14.38 1.98 10.76
C PRO A 29 -14.13 1.81 12.25
N THR A 30 -12.88 1.98 12.67
CA THR A 30 -12.48 1.99 14.08
C THR A 30 -12.18 3.42 14.55
N PRO A 31 -12.11 3.69 15.86
CA PRO A 31 -11.70 5.02 16.35
C PRO A 31 -10.37 5.50 15.75
N SER A 32 -9.37 4.62 15.68
CA SER A 32 -8.04 4.97 15.14
C SER A 32 -8.06 5.15 13.63
N SER A 33 -8.81 4.35 12.87
CA SER A 33 -8.91 4.53 11.42
C SER A 33 -9.65 5.82 11.05
N LEU A 34 -10.70 6.19 11.77
CA LEU A 34 -11.41 7.45 11.59
C LEU A 34 -10.52 8.65 11.92
N GLU A 35 -9.70 8.56 12.98
CA GLU A 35 -8.78 9.63 13.34
C GLU A 35 -7.64 9.79 12.30
N LEU A 36 -7.17 8.67 11.73
CA LEU A 36 -6.21 8.67 10.64
C LEU A 36 -6.79 9.32 9.38
N CYS A 37 -8.06 9.04 9.06
CA CYS A 37 -8.77 9.69 7.96
C CYS A 37 -8.98 11.19 8.21
N ARG A 38 -9.34 11.60 9.44
CA ARG A 38 -9.44 13.03 9.81
C ARG A 38 -8.13 13.76 9.62
N LEU A 39 -7.01 13.15 10.02
CA LEU A 39 -5.69 13.72 9.80
C LEU A 39 -5.39 13.90 8.30
N ALA A 40 -5.61 12.85 7.49
CA ALA A 40 -5.39 12.91 6.05
C ALA A 40 -6.28 13.96 5.37
N HIS A 41 -7.56 14.02 5.78
CA HIS A 41 -8.52 15.02 5.30
C HIS A 41 -8.04 16.45 5.62
N SER A 42 -7.71 16.73 6.88
CA SER A 42 -7.28 18.08 7.31
C SER A 42 -6.03 18.54 6.55
N LEU A 43 -5.03 17.66 6.42
CA LEU A 43 -3.81 17.97 5.66
C LEU A 43 -4.10 18.20 4.17
N SER A 44 -5.03 17.45 3.60
CA SER A 44 -5.43 17.61 2.20
C SER A 44 -6.17 18.93 1.99
N VAL A 45 -7.13 19.27 2.85
CA VAL A 45 -7.86 20.56 2.79
C VAL A 45 -6.89 21.74 2.94
N GLU A 46 -5.97 21.68 3.89
CA GLU A 46 -4.93 22.71 4.07
C GLU A 46 -4.07 22.88 2.81
N ALA A 47 -3.63 21.76 2.22
CA ALA A 47 -2.71 21.78 1.08
C ALA A 47 -3.36 22.31 -0.21
N PHE A 48 -4.65 22.05 -0.41
CA PHE A 48 -5.39 22.47 -1.61
C PHE A 48 -6.17 23.77 -1.43
N ALA A 49 -6.21 24.35 -0.21
CA ALA A 49 -6.99 25.55 0.05
C ALA A 49 -6.73 26.70 -0.96
N PRO A 50 -7.76 27.40 -1.45
CA PRO A 50 -9.18 27.32 -1.06
C PRO A 50 -10.01 26.29 -1.84
N ILE A 51 -9.41 25.42 -2.66
CA ILE A 51 -10.07 24.44 -3.54
C ILE A 51 -10.36 23.16 -2.77
N ASP A 52 -11.50 22.50 -3.04
CA ASP A 52 -11.79 21.16 -2.50
C ASP A 52 -10.80 20.13 -3.09
N PRO A 53 -10.04 19.38 -2.26
CA PRO A 53 -9.11 18.37 -2.75
C PRO A 53 -9.72 17.35 -3.71
N LYS A 54 -11.00 17.01 -3.55
CA LYS A 54 -11.69 16.03 -4.40
C LYS A 54 -11.91 16.52 -5.83
N THR A 55 -12.08 17.83 -6.02
CA THR A 55 -12.37 18.45 -7.31
C THR A 55 -11.24 19.29 -7.88
N ALA A 56 -10.15 19.45 -7.12
CA ALA A 56 -9.01 20.29 -7.49
C ALA A 56 -8.40 19.96 -8.87
N GLN A 57 -8.54 18.72 -9.33
CA GLN A 57 -8.11 18.31 -10.68
C GLN A 57 -8.86 19.05 -11.80
N HIS A 58 -10.05 19.60 -11.56
CA HIS A 58 -10.84 20.36 -12.55
C HIS A 58 -10.49 21.85 -12.59
N GLU A 59 -9.75 22.33 -11.59
CA GLU A 59 -9.40 23.74 -11.43
C GLU A 59 -7.91 24.03 -11.59
N LEU A 60 -7.06 23.03 -11.38
CA LEU A 60 -5.61 23.21 -11.38
C LEU A 60 -4.96 22.60 -12.63
N PRO A 61 -3.94 23.23 -13.19
CA PRO A 61 -3.04 22.57 -14.14
C PRO A 61 -2.25 21.45 -13.43
N VAL A 62 -1.88 20.41 -14.19
CA VAL A 62 -1.27 19.18 -13.67
C VAL A 62 0.00 19.46 -12.86
N GLU A 63 0.85 20.38 -13.31
CA GLU A 63 2.11 20.74 -12.66
C GLU A 63 1.86 21.33 -11.26
N LYS A 64 0.85 22.18 -11.14
CA LYS A 64 0.46 22.76 -9.85
C LYS A 64 -0.08 21.72 -8.91
N TYR A 65 -0.93 20.83 -9.43
CA TYR A 65 -1.48 19.69 -8.67
C TYR A 65 -0.36 18.77 -8.15
N VAL A 66 0.60 18.41 -9.01
CA VAL A 66 1.79 17.62 -8.65
C VAL A 66 2.60 18.30 -7.55
N SER A 67 2.86 19.61 -7.67
CA SER A 67 3.59 20.39 -6.66
C SER A 67 2.91 20.36 -5.28
N ILE A 68 1.56 20.44 -5.25
CA ILE A 68 0.81 20.30 -3.99
C ILE A 68 1.00 18.89 -3.41
N LEU A 69 0.90 17.85 -4.21
CA LEU A 69 1.09 16.47 -3.75
C LEU A 69 2.52 16.20 -3.26
N GLU A 70 3.54 16.82 -3.85
CA GLU A 70 4.93 16.73 -3.38
C GLU A 70 5.10 17.25 -1.95
N GLY A 71 4.39 18.30 -1.60
CA GLY A 71 4.37 18.82 -0.23
C GLY A 71 3.49 18.01 0.72
N LEU A 72 2.30 17.63 0.28
CA LEU A 72 1.29 16.96 1.10
C LEU A 72 1.70 15.53 1.52
N LYS A 73 2.16 14.71 0.57
CA LYS A 73 2.42 13.29 0.84
C LYS A 73 3.52 13.08 1.89
N PRO A 74 4.67 13.77 1.86
CA PRO A 74 5.66 13.68 2.93
C PRO A 74 5.13 14.17 4.29
N LYS A 75 4.33 15.26 4.33
CA LYS A 75 3.71 15.72 5.57
C LYS A 75 2.90 14.62 6.26
N PHE A 76 2.10 13.87 5.49
CA PHE A 76 1.33 12.76 6.04
C PHE A 76 2.22 11.58 6.44
N ILE A 77 3.14 11.13 5.57
CA ILE A 77 4.03 9.98 5.80
C ILE A 77 4.87 10.18 7.06
N HIS A 78 5.42 11.38 7.27
CA HIS A 78 6.30 11.68 8.40
C HIS A 78 5.55 12.23 9.62
N HIS A 79 4.24 12.37 9.55
CA HIS A 79 3.45 12.92 10.66
C HIS A 79 3.50 11.98 11.87
N PRO A 80 3.92 12.45 13.08
CA PRO A 80 4.04 11.59 14.27
C PRO A 80 2.72 10.89 14.59
N LYS A 81 1.61 11.63 14.58
CA LYS A 81 0.27 11.10 14.85
C LYS A 81 -0.14 9.99 13.89
N ALA A 82 0.22 10.06 12.59
CA ALA A 82 -0.08 9.00 11.65
C ALA A 82 0.60 7.68 12.05
N LYS A 83 1.87 7.77 12.49
CA LYS A 83 2.65 6.61 12.95
C LYS A 83 2.13 6.03 14.26
N ASP A 84 1.62 6.84 15.18
CA ASP A 84 1.06 6.40 16.47
C ASP A 84 -0.31 5.75 16.30
N LEU A 85 -1.09 6.22 15.32
CA LEU A 85 -2.40 5.67 15.03
C LEU A 85 -2.36 4.26 14.41
N ILE A 86 -1.29 3.90 13.67
CA ILE A 86 -1.19 2.56 13.07
C ILE A 86 -1.17 1.44 14.12
N PRO A 87 -0.30 1.44 15.15
CA PRO A 87 -0.38 0.42 16.21
C PRO A 87 -1.71 0.42 16.96
N SER A 88 -2.31 1.59 17.20
CA SER A 88 -3.62 1.67 17.85
C SER A 88 -4.69 0.99 17.01
N LEU A 89 -4.73 1.25 15.71
CA LEU A 89 -5.63 0.61 14.75
C LEU A 89 -5.40 -0.91 14.71
N LEU A 90 -4.16 -1.36 14.61
CA LEU A 90 -3.83 -2.79 14.58
C LEU A 90 -4.25 -3.50 15.89
N LYS A 91 -4.13 -2.81 17.04
CA LYS A 91 -4.63 -3.30 18.33
C LYS A 91 -6.16 -3.46 18.32
N GLU A 92 -6.88 -2.46 17.79
CA GLU A 92 -8.34 -2.50 17.66
C GLU A 92 -8.82 -3.67 16.79
N LEU A 93 -8.01 -4.06 15.79
CA LEU A 93 -8.25 -5.21 14.92
C LEU A 93 -7.78 -6.55 15.48
N GLY A 94 -7.18 -6.58 16.69
CA GLY A 94 -6.76 -7.81 17.35
C GLY A 94 -5.37 -8.33 16.96
N CYS A 95 -4.54 -7.51 16.30
CA CYS A 95 -3.17 -7.89 15.95
C CYS A 95 -2.25 -7.95 17.17
N ASP A 96 -1.30 -8.89 17.20
CA ASP A 96 -0.26 -8.96 18.22
C ASP A 96 0.84 -7.91 17.96
N LEU A 97 0.75 -6.78 18.66
CA LEU A 97 1.67 -5.66 18.47
C LEU A 97 3.14 -5.99 18.81
N LYS A 98 3.40 -6.99 19.67
CA LYS A 98 4.77 -7.39 20.04
C LYS A 98 5.48 -8.09 18.88
N ARG A 99 4.71 -8.72 18.00
CA ARG A 99 5.22 -9.49 16.86
C ARG A 99 4.96 -8.81 15.53
N THR A 100 4.10 -7.80 15.48
CA THR A 100 3.73 -7.08 14.25
C THR A 100 4.67 -5.91 14.01
N TYR A 101 5.17 -5.84 12.79
CA TYR A 101 5.93 -4.74 12.23
C TYR A 101 5.13 -4.09 11.12
N PHE A 102 5.18 -2.78 10.99
CA PHE A 102 4.49 -2.02 9.95
C PHE A 102 5.44 -1.11 9.19
N ASP A 103 5.13 -0.83 7.93
CA ASP A 103 5.82 0.18 7.16
C ASP A 103 5.12 1.56 7.27
N VAL A 104 5.66 2.57 6.63
CA VAL A 104 5.10 3.93 6.70
C VAL A 104 3.71 4.00 6.06
N PRO A 105 2.74 4.67 6.71
CA PRO A 105 1.44 4.94 6.10
C PRO A 105 1.59 5.92 4.93
N ARG A 106 1.04 5.57 3.77
CA ARG A 106 1.10 6.39 2.56
C ARG A 106 -0.24 7.00 2.25
N LEU A 107 -0.25 8.28 1.94
CA LEU A 107 -1.42 8.93 1.35
C LEU A 107 -1.37 8.76 -0.17
N ARG A 108 -2.34 8.02 -0.70
CA ARG A 108 -2.50 7.75 -2.13
C ARG A 108 -3.59 8.62 -2.74
N THR A 109 -3.37 9.02 -3.98
CA THR A 109 -4.35 9.74 -4.78
C THR A 109 -4.56 9.02 -6.10
N SER A 110 -5.81 8.95 -6.55
CA SER A 110 -6.18 8.48 -7.88
C SER A 110 -7.12 9.51 -8.49
N THR A 111 -6.61 10.27 -9.45
CA THR A 111 -7.39 11.29 -10.13
C THR A 111 -8.37 10.67 -11.12
N SER A 112 -9.45 11.38 -11.44
CA SER A 112 -10.44 10.94 -12.41
C SER A 112 -10.06 11.34 -13.84
N ASP A 113 -10.66 10.63 -14.80
CA ASP A 113 -10.68 10.99 -16.22
C ASP A 113 -9.28 11.18 -16.83
N ASN A 114 -8.33 10.35 -16.40
CA ASN A 114 -6.95 10.36 -16.86
C ASN A 114 -6.19 11.68 -16.63
N TYR A 115 -6.65 12.54 -15.71
CA TYR A 115 -5.97 13.80 -15.42
C TYR A 115 -4.50 13.62 -15.01
N LEU A 116 -4.20 12.70 -14.08
CA LEU A 116 -2.85 12.33 -13.68
C LEU A 116 -2.79 10.86 -13.26
N THR A 117 -2.25 10.01 -14.13
CA THR A 117 -2.17 8.55 -13.91
C THR A 117 -0.74 8.04 -13.79
N THR A 118 0.24 8.94 -13.75
CA THR A 118 1.68 8.65 -13.70
C THR A 118 2.34 9.24 -12.46
N GLY A 119 3.57 8.85 -12.20
CA GLY A 119 4.42 9.48 -11.22
C GLY A 119 3.87 9.42 -9.79
N ILE A 120 3.62 10.61 -9.24
CA ILE A 120 3.19 10.76 -7.83
C ILE A 120 1.74 10.29 -7.58
N ALA A 121 0.91 10.21 -8.63
CA ALA A 121 -0.46 9.67 -8.59
C ALA A 121 -0.61 8.47 -9.52
N TYR A 122 0.39 7.59 -9.56
CA TYR A 122 0.43 6.44 -10.44
C TYR A 122 -0.80 5.54 -10.27
N ALA A 123 -1.51 5.30 -11.37
CA ALA A 123 -2.60 4.35 -11.45
C ALA A 123 -2.05 2.94 -11.68
N PHE A 124 -2.07 2.13 -10.63
CA PHE A 124 -1.47 0.80 -10.69
C PHE A 124 -2.24 -0.14 -11.62
N HIS A 125 -1.55 -0.67 -12.62
CA HIS A 125 -1.98 -1.79 -13.44
C HIS A 125 -2.14 -3.06 -12.58
N PRO A 126 -2.72 -4.17 -13.09
CA PRO A 126 -2.77 -5.43 -12.36
C PRO A 126 -1.37 -5.89 -11.94
N HIS A 127 -1.20 -6.12 -10.64
CA HIS A 127 0.08 -6.51 -10.03
C HIS A 127 -0.14 -7.27 -8.72
N ARG A 128 0.92 -7.94 -8.28
CA ARG A 128 1.07 -8.43 -6.91
C ARG A 128 2.13 -7.58 -6.21
N ASP A 129 1.95 -7.24 -4.95
CA ASP A 129 2.99 -6.55 -4.20
C ASP A 129 4.26 -7.39 -4.06
N THR A 130 4.11 -8.72 -4.09
CA THR A 130 5.26 -9.64 -4.10
C THR A 130 6.18 -9.46 -5.31
N TRP A 131 5.71 -8.88 -6.42
CA TRP A 131 6.57 -8.50 -7.55
C TRP A 131 7.46 -7.29 -7.26
N TYR A 132 7.15 -6.55 -6.18
CA TYR A 132 7.90 -5.36 -5.71
C TYR A 132 8.76 -5.67 -4.49
N SER A 133 9.31 -6.88 -4.40
CA SER A 133 10.17 -7.38 -3.32
C SER A 133 9.51 -7.43 -1.94
N ALA A 134 8.19 -7.48 -1.90
CA ALA A 134 7.46 -7.74 -0.68
C ALA A 134 7.58 -9.21 -0.28
N PRO A 135 7.79 -9.54 1.02
CA PRO A 135 7.80 -10.91 1.47
C PRO A 135 6.40 -11.54 1.34
N GLN A 136 6.35 -12.87 1.20
CA GLN A 136 5.08 -13.60 1.04
C GLN A 136 4.14 -13.47 2.24
N CYS A 137 4.66 -13.07 3.39
CA CYS A 137 3.89 -12.78 4.62
C CYS A 137 3.39 -11.34 4.71
N GLN A 138 3.59 -10.51 3.67
CA GLN A 138 3.08 -9.13 3.70
C GLN A 138 1.56 -9.11 3.66
N ILE A 139 0.98 -8.33 4.57
CA ILE A 139 -0.43 -7.98 4.61
C ILE A 139 -0.58 -6.50 4.28
N ASN A 140 -1.47 -6.19 3.35
CA ASN A 140 -1.85 -4.84 2.97
C ASN A 140 -3.09 -4.41 3.72
N TRP A 141 -3.08 -3.17 4.19
CA TRP A 141 -4.19 -2.48 4.83
C TRP A 141 -4.50 -1.23 4.02
N TRP A 142 -5.71 -1.14 3.51
CA TRP A 142 -6.15 -0.04 2.67
C TRP A 142 -7.40 0.60 3.23
N ILE A 143 -7.44 1.96 3.30
CA ILE A 143 -8.46 2.74 3.98
C ILE A 143 -8.87 3.91 3.09
N PRO A 144 -10.12 4.04 2.65
CA PRO A 144 -10.59 5.23 1.94
C PRO A 144 -10.72 6.41 2.91
N VAL A 145 -10.28 7.60 2.47
CA VAL A 145 -10.39 8.85 3.25
C VAL A 145 -11.74 9.54 3.04
N TYR A 146 -12.29 9.41 1.83
CA TYR A 146 -13.61 9.90 1.43
C TYR A 146 -14.46 8.73 0.95
N ASP A 147 -15.75 8.99 0.70
CA ASP A 147 -16.61 8.01 0.05
C ASP A 147 -16.02 7.57 -1.29
N ILE A 148 -16.08 6.28 -1.53
CA ILE A 148 -15.65 5.65 -2.78
C ILE A 148 -16.83 4.97 -3.46
N THR A 149 -16.69 4.81 -4.76
CA THR A 149 -17.65 4.11 -5.62
C THR A 149 -16.95 2.99 -6.39
N PRO A 150 -17.68 2.10 -7.06
CA PRO A 150 -17.07 1.09 -7.91
C PRO A 150 -16.13 1.66 -8.99
N GLU A 151 -16.33 2.91 -9.40
CA GLU A 151 -15.55 3.59 -10.44
C GLU A 151 -14.20 4.15 -9.96
N ASN A 152 -13.94 4.13 -8.65
CA ASN A 152 -12.67 4.65 -8.11
C ASN A 152 -12.04 3.80 -7.00
N GLY A 153 -12.54 2.59 -6.76
CA GLY A 153 -12.05 1.66 -5.74
C GLY A 153 -10.79 0.89 -6.13
N LEU A 154 -10.58 -0.23 -5.43
CA LEU A 154 -9.61 -1.26 -5.80
C LEU A 154 -10.34 -2.43 -6.47
N ALA A 155 -9.70 -3.04 -7.46
CA ALA A 155 -10.14 -4.27 -8.08
C ALA A 155 -9.24 -5.44 -7.67
N PHE A 156 -9.87 -6.55 -7.32
CA PHE A 156 -9.21 -7.82 -7.03
C PHE A 156 -9.53 -8.82 -8.11
N HIS A 157 -8.50 -9.49 -8.65
CA HIS A 157 -8.60 -10.46 -9.73
C HIS A 157 -8.46 -11.86 -9.15
N LEU A 158 -9.52 -12.34 -8.46
CA LEU A 158 -9.48 -13.54 -7.61
C LEU A 158 -9.13 -14.83 -8.34
N ARG A 159 -9.43 -14.91 -9.64
CA ARG A 159 -9.07 -16.07 -10.49
C ARG A 159 -7.58 -16.34 -10.59
N TYR A 160 -6.75 -15.33 -10.24
CA TYR A 160 -5.29 -15.43 -10.29
C TYR A 160 -4.68 -15.74 -8.93
N TRP A 161 -5.46 -16.05 -7.90
CA TRP A 161 -4.92 -16.35 -6.58
C TRP A 161 -3.95 -17.54 -6.59
N ASP A 162 -4.27 -18.58 -7.35
CA ASP A 162 -3.51 -19.83 -7.49
C ASP A 162 -2.95 -20.03 -8.90
N LYS A 163 -2.93 -18.98 -9.71
CA LYS A 163 -2.45 -18.99 -11.09
C LYS A 163 -1.29 -18.02 -11.29
N ALA A 164 -0.13 -18.55 -11.66
CA ALA A 164 1.02 -17.75 -12.04
C ALA A 164 0.76 -16.92 -13.30
N LEU A 165 1.38 -15.73 -13.37
CA LEU A 165 1.38 -14.84 -14.53
C LEU A 165 2.81 -14.56 -14.96
N LYS A 166 3.10 -14.63 -16.24
CA LYS A 166 4.35 -14.12 -16.78
C LYS A 166 4.42 -12.60 -16.52
N ASN A 167 5.50 -12.17 -15.88
CA ASN A 167 5.65 -10.77 -15.45
C ASN A 167 7.11 -10.33 -15.52
N SER A 168 7.35 -9.03 -15.32
CA SER A 168 8.70 -8.44 -15.39
C SER A 168 9.39 -8.28 -14.04
N SER A 169 8.94 -8.94 -12.97
CA SER A 169 9.52 -8.77 -11.62
C SER A 169 11.01 -9.11 -11.52
N ARG A 170 11.51 -10.03 -12.37
CA ARG A 170 12.94 -10.34 -12.42
C ARG A 170 13.86 -9.14 -12.68
N ASN A 171 13.33 -8.07 -13.28
CA ASN A 171 14.07 -6.85 -13.55
C ASN A 171 14.01 -5.87 -12.39
N TYR A 172 13.19 -6.16 -11.38
CA TYR A 172 12.95 -5.25 -10.28
C TYR A 172 13.86 -5.57 -9.09
N ASN A 173 14.53 -4.53 -8.60
CA ASN A 173 15.30 -4.54 -7.36
C ASN A 173 14.81 -3.41 -6.46
N TYR A 174 14.41 -3.74 -5.23
CA TYR A 174 13.81 -2.78 -4.30
C TYR A 174 14.77 -1.65 -3.92
N TYR A 175 16.06 -1.95 -3.78
CA TYR A 175 17.06 -0.96 -3.37
C TYR A 175 17.34 0.04 -4.49
N ARG A 176 17.49 -0.44 -5.72
CA ARG A 176 17.60 0.43 -6.90
C ARG A 176 16.36 1.31 -7.07
N TRP A 177 15.17 0.75 -6.88
CA TRP A 177 13.93 1.51 -6.93
C TRP A 177 13.90 2.64 -5.90
N ASN A 178 14.32 2.40 -4.65
CA ASN A 178 14.37 3.42 -3.60
C ASN A 178 15.40 4.50 -3.89
N ALA A 179 16.59 4.11 -4.37
CA ALA A 179 17.68 5.05 -4.66
C ALA A 179 17.34 6.00 -5.84
N GLU A 180 16.68 5.49 -6.88
CA GLU A 180 16.49 6.17 -8.16
C GLU A 180 15.02 6.43 -8.49
N GLY A 181 14.19 5.39 -8.53
CA GLY A 181 12.82 5.45 -9.04
C GLY A 181 11.89 6.29 -8.19
N ARG A 182 11.98 6.15 -6.87
CA ARG A 182 11.09 6.87 -5.94
C ARG A 182 11.32 8.38 -5.96
N LYS A 183 12.57 8.82 -6.00
CA LYS A 183 12.94 10.24 -6.00
C LYS A 183 12.50 10.99 -7.26
N SER A 184 12.27 10.28 -8.35
CA SER A 184 11.87 10.87 -9.63
C SER A 184 10.36 10.94 -9.84
N ALA A 185 9.54 10.47 -8.88
CA ALA A 185 8.09 10.30 -9.05
C ALA A 185 7.35 11.58 -9.51
N ALA A 186 7.64 12.73 -8.88
CA ALA A 186 6.98 13.99 -9.22
C ALA A 186 7.35 14.52 -10.62
N LYS A 187 8.50 14.08 -11.17
CA LYS A 187 8.96 14.46 -12.52
C LYS A 187 8.28 13.63 -13.63
N GLN A 188 7.55 12.57 -13.29
CA GLN A 188 6.90 11.67 -14.25
C GLN A 188 5.49 12.16 -14.56
N ILE A 189 5.36 13.24 -15.32
CA ILE A 189 4.06 13.80 -15.75
C ILE A 189 3.78 13.35 -17.20
N GLY A 190 2.59 12.81 -17.42
CA GLY A 190 2.13 12.34 -18.73
C GLY A 190 2.72 11.00 -19.17
N LYS A 191 3.99 10.73 -18.88
CA LYS A 191 4.67 9.44 -19.17
C LYS A 191 5.52 9.03 -17.98
N ASP A 192 5.34 7.81 -17.53
CA ASP A 192 6.18 7.20 -16.48
C ASP A 192 7.24 6.32 -17.11
N THR A 193 8.50 6.72 -16.99
CA THR A 193 9.65 5.99 -17.54
C THR A 193 10.32 5.07 -16.52
N ARG A 194 9.83 5.08 -15.26
CA ARG A 194 10.36 4.22 -14.21
C ARG A 194 9.97 2.76 -14.48
N GLU A 195 10.95 1.89 -14.35
CA GLU A 195 10.71 0.46 -14.53
C GLU A 195 9.95 -0.09 -13.32
N GLN A 196 8.75 -0.59 -13.57
CA GLN A 196 7.90 -1.21 -12.57
C GLN A 196 7.46 -2.60 -13.04
N PRO A 197 7.36 -3.59 -12.14
CA PRO A 197 6.86 -4.91 -12.49
C PRO A 197 5.45 -4.84 -13.07
N LYS A 198 5.26 -5.52 -14.19
CA LYS A 198 3.96 -5.57 -14.89
C LYS A 198 3.76 -6.94 -15.56
N PRO A 199 2.51 -7.34 -15.84
CA PRO A 199 2.23 -8.53 -16.63
C PRO A 199 2.91 -8.44 -18.00
N GLN A 200 3.42 -9.58 -18.47
CA GLN A 200 4.00 -9.78 -19.81
C GLN A 200 3.12 -10.67 -20.69
N GLU A 201 1.91 -10.95 -20.25
CA GLU A 201 0.86 -11.66 -20.96
C GLU A 201 -0.48 -10.99 -20.71
N PRO A 202 -1.49 -11.21 -21.54
CA PRO A 202 -2.82 -10.65 -21.34
C PRO A 202 -3.42 -11.10 -20.01
N VAL A 203 -3.96 -10.15 -19.23
CA VAL A 203 -4.69 -10.40 -17.99
C VAL A 203 -6.18 -10.25 -18.26
N GLU A 204 -6.94 -11.30 -18.01
CA GLU A 204 -8.38 -11.25 -18.08
C GLU A 204 -8.92 -10.58 -16.82
N LEU A 205 -9.42 -9.35 -16.97
CA LEU A 205 -9.85 -8.52 -15.85
C LEU A 205 -11.26 -8.84 -15.37
N ASP A 206 -12.12 -9.36 -16.22
CA ASP A 206 -13.51 -9.66 -15.89
C ASP A 206 -13.74 -11.17 -15.67
N PRO A 207 -14.52 -11.56 -14.67
CA PRO A 207 -15.08 -10.71 -13.61
C PRO A 207 -14.00 -10.27 -12.61
N GLN A 208 -14.11 -9.02 -12.11
CA GLN A 208 -13.28 -8.50 -11.03
C GLN A 208 -14.15 -8.18 -9.81
N LEU A 209 -13.59 -8.34 -8.62
CA LEU A 209 -14.23 -7.93 -7.38
C LEU A 209 -13.80 -6.52 -7.02
N ARG A 210 -14.75 -5.60 -6.88
CA ARG A 210 -14.52 -4.24 -6.36
C ARG A 210 -15.11 -4.13 -4.96
N VAL A 211 -14.26 -3.88 -3.99
CA VAL A 211 -14.68 -3.79 -2.58
C VAL A 211 -14.88 -2.33 -2.22
N ILE A 212 -16.08 -2.00 -1.75
CA ILE A 212 -16.46 -0.65 -1.32
C ILE A 212 -16.59 -0.64 0.18
N ALA A 213 -15.78 0.19 0.83
CA ALA A 213 -15.83 0.44 2.26
C ALA A 213 -16.13 1.93 2.51
N PRO A 214 -16.81 2.28 3.60
CA PRO A 214 -17.02 3.69 3.97
C PRO A 214 -15.68 4.35 4.38
N PRO A 215 -15.61 5.68 4.47
CA PRO A 215 -14.43 6.37 4.99
C PRO A 215 -14.00 5.81 6.35
N GLY A 216 -12.73 5.46 6.47
CA GLY A 216 -12.19 4.79 7.66
C GLY A 216 -12.44 3.27 7.73
N GLY A 217 -13.26 2.70 6.84
CA GLY A 217 -13.37 1.24 6.70
C GLY A 217 -12.06 0.67 6.16
N ILE A 218 -11.74 -0.58 6.55
CA ILE A 218 -10.42 -1.15 6.29
C ILE A 218 -10.57 -2.38 5.40
N ILE A 219 -9.82 -2.43 4.31
CA ILE A 219 -9.70 -3.61 3.44
C ILE A 219 -8.33 -4.22 3.69
N ALA A 220 -8.29 -5.46 4.19
CA ALA A 220 -7.06 -6.21 4.42
C ALA A 220 -6.93 -7.35 3.42
N PHE A 221 -5.74 -7.50 2.82
CA PHE A 221 -5.45 -8.52 1.83
C PHE A 221 -3.96 -8.89 1.78
N SER A 222 -3.66 -10.10 1.33
CA SER A 222 -2.28 -10.55 1.12
C SER A 222 -1.60 -9.76 0.00
N GLY A 223 -0.32 -9.42 0.16
CA GLY A 223 0.52 -8.88 -0.92
C GLY A 223 0.61 -9.78 -2.16
N ALA A 224 0.25 -11.05 -2.03
CA ALA A 224 0.20 -12.00 -3.13
C ALA A 224 -1.10 -11.93 -3.97
N HIS A 225 -2.13 -11.19 -3.56
CA HIS A 225 -3.30 -10.95 -4.40
C HIS A 225 -2.96 -10.17 -5.66
N LEU A 226 -3.42 -10.64 -6.80
CA LEU A 226 -3.44 -9.80 -8.02
C LEU A 226 -4.54 -8.76 -7.87
N HIS A 227 -4.14 -7.50 -7.85
CA HIS A 227 -5.04 -6.36 -7.69
C HIS A 227 -4.61 -5.17 -8.54
N SER A 228 -5.50 -4.22 -8.74
CA SER A 228 -5.24 -3.01 -9.53
C SER A 228 -6.03 -1.81 -9.03
N SER A 229 -5.60 -0.62 -9.41
CA SER A 229 -6.49 0.54 -9.39
C SER A 229 -7.59 0.35 -10.44
N VAL A 230 -8.82 0.67 -10.09
CA VAL A 230 -9.88 0.85 -11.10
C VAL A 230 -9.56 2.15 -11.84
N PRO A 231 -9.63 2.19 -13.18
CA PRO A 231 -9.59 3.46 -13.91
C PRO A 231 -10.67 4.39 -13.36
N ASN A 232 -10.24 5.48 -12.76
CA ASN A 232 -11.15 6.37 -12.05
C ASN A 232 -11.96 7.23 -13.05
N THR A 233 -13.27 7.03 -13.06
CA THR A 233 -14.23 7.78 -13.91
C THR A 233 -15.33 8.43 -13.06
N SER A 234 -15.11 8.58 -11.76
CA SER A 234 -16.09 9.10 -10.82
C SER A 234 -16.26 10.62 -10.86
N GLY A 235 -15.43 11.35 -11.59
CA GLY A 235 -15.38 12.82 -11.56
C GLY A 235 -14.64 13.39 -10.35
N TYR A 236 -14.19 12.56 -9.41
CA TYR A 236 -13.52 12.98 -8.17
C TYR A 236 -12.17 12.32 -7.99
N THR A 237 -11.22 13.05 -7.42
CA THR A 237 -9.98 12.43 -6.93
C THR A 237 -10.27 11.58 -5.71
N ARG A 238 -9.94 10.28 -5.77
CA ARG A 238 -9.93 9.40 -4.59
C ARG A 238 -8.67 9.64 -3.78
N PHE A 239 -8.84 9.80 -2.47
CA PHE A 239 -7.77 9.74 -1.48
C PHE A 239 -7.91 8.48 -0.64
N SER A 240 -6.80 7.78 -0.43
CA SER A 240 -6.78 6.59 0.40
C SER A 240 -5.46 6.49 1.16
N ILE A 241 -5.48 5.76 2.27
CA ILE A 241 -4.29 5.46 3.07
C ILE A 241 -3.97 3.99 2.87
N ASP A 242 -2.72 3.65 2.63
CA ASP A 242 -2.24 2.28 2.64
C ASP A 242 -0.99 2.15 3.51
N PHE A 243 -0.91 1.06 4.22
CA PHE A 243 0.29 0.60 4.92
C PHE A 243 0.33 -0.93 4.88
N ARG A 244 1.48 -1.48 5.22
CA ARG A 244 1.70 -2.91 5.20
C ARG A 244 2.18 -3.38 6.55
N THR A 245 1.92 -4.66 6.85
CA THR A 245 2.45 -5.33 8.03
C THR A 245 3.06 -6.67 7.69
N VAL A 246 4.00 -7.08 8.54
CA VAL A 246 4.52 -8.44 8.62
C VAL A 246 4.55 -8.88 10.08
N ASN A 247 4.41 -10.18 10.33
CA ASN A 247 4.61 -10.76 11.65
C ASN A 247 6.03 -11.34 11.74
N ALA A 248 6.75 -11.06 12.82
CA ALA A 248 8.15 -11.50 13.00
C ALA A 248 8.31 -13.03 12.97
N ASP A 249 7.34 -13.77 13.51
CA ASP A 249 7.40 -15.23 13.51
C ASP A 249 7.20 -15.81 12.10
N ASP A 250 6.32 -15.18 11.30
CA ASP A 250 6.10 -15.57 9.91
C ASP A 250 7.35 -15.28 9.07
N VAL A 251 7.98 -14.11 9.27
CA VAL A 251 9.27 -13.77 8.64
C VAL A 251 10.34 -14.79 9.03
N ALA A 252 10.46 -15.14 10.33
CA ALA A 252 11.48 -16.05 10.81
C ALA A 252 11.33 -17.47 10.25
N ASN A 253 10.07 -17.92 10.06
CA ASN A 253 9.73 -19.29 9.66
C ASN A 253 9.39 -19.44 8.18
N GLY A 254 9.42 -18.36 7.37
CA GLY A 254 9.07 -18.39 5.96
C GLY A 254 7.58 -18.71 5.72
N ILE A 255 6.70 -18.34 6.68
CA ILE A 255 5.26 -18.54 6.57
C ILE A 255 4.66 -17.37 5.77
N GLY A 256 3.72 -17.65 4.87
CA GLY A 256 3.04 -16.63 4.06
C GLY A 256 2.23 -17.27 2.94
N ALA A 257 1.74 -16.44 2.02
CA ALA A 257 1.12 -16.93 0.80
C ALA A 257 2.16 -17.62 -0.10
N PRO A 258 1.76 -18.56 -0.96
CA PRO A 258 2.70 -19.20 -1.90
C PRO A 258 3.30 -18.18 -2.87
N ASN A 259 4.60 -18.29 -3.13
CA ASN A 259 5.22 -17.56 -4.24
C ASN A 259 4.93 -18.28 -5.55
N LEU A 260 4.09 -17.70 -6.39
CA LEU A 260 3.72 -18.29 -7.68
C LEU A 260 4.62 -17.82 -8.83
N ASP A 261 5.03 -16.54 -8.80
CA ASP A 261 5.53 -15.87 -9.99
C ASP A 261 6.42 -14.64 -9.73
N SER A 262 6.85 -14.42 -8.48
CA SER A 262 7.76 -13.33 -8.14
C SER A 262 9.22 -13.77 -8.28
N GLU A 263 10.00 -13.01 -9.08
CA GLU A 263 11.43 -13.22 -9.31
C GLU A 263 12.27 -11.96 -8.97
N CYS A 264 11.68 -10.98 -8.29
CA CYS A 264 12.36 -9.74 -7.91
C CYS A 264 13.47 -9.98 -6.87
N THR A 265 14.38 -9.02 -6.77
CA THR A 265 15.52 -9.02 -5.83
C THR A 265 15.41 -7.88 -4.81
N GLY A 266 16.22 -7.95 -3.75
CA GLY A 266 16.09 -7.06 -2.60
C GLY A 266 14.89 -7.44 -1.73
N THR A 267 14.64 -6.66 -0.68
CA THR A 267 13.48 -6.86 0.20
C THR A 267 12.99 -5.56 0.79
N THR A 268 11.67 -5.46 1.01
CA THR A 268 11.05 -4.33 1.71
C THR A 268 11.23 -4.42 3.24
N LEU A 269 11.72 -5.54 3.79
CA LEU A 269 11.76 -5.79 5.24
C LEU A 269 12.54 -4.75 6.03
N ARG A 270 13.52 -4.07 5.41
CA ARG A 270 14.28 -3.01 6.09
C ARG A 270 13.46 -1.78 6.43
N ASP A 271 12.31 -1.57 5.78
CA ASP A 271 11.44 -0.41 6.00
C ASP A 271 10.46 -0.61 7.17
N TYR A 272 10.39 -1.81 7.75
CA TYR A 272 9.40 -2.13 8.76
C TYR A 272 9.88 -1.84 10.18
N LEU A 273 8.96 -1.30 10.98
CA LEU A 273 9.16 -0.93 12.38
C LEU A 273 8.20 -1.69 13.28
N ARG A 274 8.69 -2.21 14.41
CA ARG A 274 7.86 -2.91 15.39
C ARG A 274 6.83 -1.97 16.01
N CYS A 275 5.60 -2.45 16.17
CA CYS A 275 4.50 -1.64 16.68
C CYS A 275 4.73 -1.08 18.08
N VAL A 276 5.44 -1.81 18.95
CA VAL A 276 5.58 -1.45 20.38
C VAL A 276 6.70 -0.44 20.66
N ASP A 277 7.80 -0.46 19.91
CA ASP A 277 9.00 0.34 20.24
C ASP A 277 9.72 0.94 19.01
N ARG A 278 9.18 0.75 17.82
CA ARG A 278 9.76 1.23 16.55
C ARG A 278 11.13 0.63 16.20
N SER A 279 11.55 -0.46 16.84
CA SER A 279 12.75 -1.16 16.44
C SER A 279 12.59 -1.79 15.05
N HIS A 280 13.68 -1.87 14.29
CA HIS A 280 13.70 -2.55 12.99
C HIS A 280 13.64 -4.07 13.16
N ILE A 281 13.27 -4.76 12.08
CA ILE A 281 13.42 -6.22 11.99
C ILE A 281 14.91 -6.55 12.13
N PRO A 282 15.27 -7.56 12.94
CA PRO A 282 16.68 -7.96 13.12
C PRO A 282 17.34 -8.33 11.77
N ASP A 283 18.57 -7.85 11.54
CA ASP A 283 19.34 -8.12 10.31
C ASP A 283 19.48 -9.62 10.02
N SER A 284 19.59 -10.45 11.06
CA SER A 284 19.65 -11.92 10.90
C SER A 284 18.38 -12.52 10.27
N LEU A 285 17.24 -11.88 10.43
CA LEU A 285 15.99 -12.27 9.75
C LEU A 285 15.93 -11.70 8.33
N ILE A 286 16.33 -10.44 8.16
CA ILE A 286 16.33 -9.78 6.85
C ILE A 286 17.27 -10.52 5.88
N ALA A 287 18.44 -10.96 6.34
CA ALA A 287 19.43 -11.67 5.53
C ALA A 287 18.89 -12.94 4.85
N LYS A 288 17.80 -13.53 5.37
CA LYS A 288 17.15 -14.69 4.73
C LYS A 288 16.39 -14.32 3.44
N TYR A 289 16.05 -13.05 3.27
CA TYR A 289 15.28 -12.51 2.16
C TYR A 289 16.11 -11.63 1.23
N GLU A 290 17.29 -11.22 1.67
CA GLU A 290 18.17 -10.39 0.87
C GLU A 290 18.91 -11.22 -0.17
N THR A 291 18.74 -10.85 -1.42
CA THR A 291 19.47 -11.43 -2.55
C THR A 291 20.58 -10.50 -3.06
N GLU A 292 20.57 -9.23 -2.64
CA GLU A 292 21.57 -8.22 -3.00
C GLU A 292 21.89 -7.31 -1.80
N VAL A 293 23.11 -6.76 -1.78
CA VAL A 293 23.51 -5.82 -0.72
C VAL A 293 22.84 -4.47 -0.98
N PRO A 294 22.13 -3.90 0.02
CA PRO A 294 21.49 -2.60 -0.16
C PRO A 294 22.52 -1.48 -0.32
N ALA A 295 22.22 -0.52 -1.18
CA ALA A 295 22.96 0.73 -1.25
C ALA A 295 22.67 1.60 -0.01
N GLU A 296 23.61 2.44 0.41
CA GLU A 296 23.41 3.39 1.50
C GLU A 296 22.21 4.32 1.22
N GLY A 297 21.46 4.67 2.26
CA GLY A 297 20.33 5.61 2.16
C GLY A 297 19.06 5.05 1.52
N VAL A 298 18.87 3.75 1.53
CA VAL A 298 17.73 3.05 0.91
C VAL A 298 16.45 3.10 1.73
N LEU A 299 16.54 3.33 3.04
CA LEU A 299 15.36 3.32 3.93
C LEU A 299 14.38 4.45 3.57
N VAL A 300 13.10 4.11 3.51
CA VAL A 300 12.00 5.07 3.30
C VAL A 300 11.73 5.89 4.54
N TYR A 301 12.06 5.33 5.68
CA TYR A 301 11.79 5.89 6.98
C TYR A 301 13.06 5.86 7.83
N GLU A 302 13.56 7.04 8.17
CA GLU A 302 14.54 7.21 9.23
C GLU A 302 13.80 7.52 10.53
N PRO A 303 14.04 6.77 11.63
CA PRO A 303 13.55 7.18 12.93
C PRO A 303 14.11 8.58 13.22
N THR A 304 13.23 9.55 13.44
CA THR A 304 13.70 10.83 13.99
C THR A 304 14.47 10.53 15.26
N ALA A 305 15.75 10.88 15.30
CA ALA A 305 16.53 10.84 16.54
C ALA A 305 15.68 11.47 17.63
N LYS A 306 15.52 10.78 18.77
CA LYS A 306 14.84 11.36 19.93
C LYS A 306 15.59 12.65 20.26
N ALA A 307 14.92 13.80 20.08
CA ALA A 307 15.36 15.04 20.67
C ALA A 307 15.22 14.98 22.19
#